data_e729e45de92a94d47b611fdfae4941aa
#
_entry.id   e729e45de92a94d47b611fdfae4941aa
#
_cell.length_a   1.000
_cell.length_b   1.000
_cell.length_c   1.000
_cell.angle_alpha   90.00
_cell.angle_beta   90.00
_cell.angle_gamma   90.00
#
_symmetry.space_group_name_H-M   'P 1'
#
loop_
_entity.id
_entity.type
_entity.pdbx_description
1 polymer ?
#
loop_
_entity_poly.entity_id
_entity_poly.type
_entity_poly.pdbx_seq_one_letter_code
_entity_poly.pdbx_strand_id
1 'polypeptide(L)'
;MAKSFKKLRDKMSPNARERVEHRVRDTLLEMSLQELRQKVSGKTQVELAELLDVTQGAISQLEGRHDVLVSKLAKYVRALGGDLELVARFPDADVRITQFDENDEEAAAAGT
;
A
#
# COMPACT_ATOMS: atom_id res chain seq x y z
N MET A 1 11.16 -13.55 -19.05
CA MET A 1 10.61 -12.88 -17.85
C MET A 1 9.17 -13.28 -17.57
N ALA A 2 8.27 -13.16 -18.56
CA ALA A 2 6.87 -13.58 -18.38
C ALA A 2 6.73 -15.02 -17.92
N LYS A 3 7.51 -15.92 -18.48
CA LYS A 3 7.49 -17.34 -18.08
C LYS A 3 7.94 -17.56 -16.64
N SER A 4 8.86 -16.74 -16.13
CA SER A 4 9.36 -16.87 -14.76
C SER A 4 8.28 -16.52 -13.75
N PHE A 5 7.54 -15.46 -13.99
CA PHE A 5 6.44 -15.06 -13.12
C PHE A 5 5.31 -16.07 -13.11
N LYS A 6 5.01 -16.62 -14.27
CA LYS A 6 3.99 -17.65 -14.40
C LYS A 6 4.38 -18.91 -13.62
N LYS A 7 5.64 -19.32 -13.71
CA LYS A 7 6.14 -20.47 -12.95
C LYS A 7 6.08 -20.22 -11.46
N LEU A 8 6.43 -19.03 -11.02
CA LEU A 8 6.39 -18.68 -9.61
C LEU A 8 4.95 -18.72 -9.11
N ARG A 9 4.01 -18.19 -9.90
CA ARG A 9 2.60 -18.18 -9.58
C ARG A 9 2.05 -19.61 -9.49
N ASP A 10 2.47 -20.48 -10.41
CA ASP A 10 2.02 -21.87 -10.44
C ASP A 10 2.56 -22.68 -9.25
N LYS A 11 3.67 -22.24 -8.66
CA LYS A 11 4.23 -22.90 -7.48
C LYS A 11 3.53 -22.49 -6.18
N MET A 12 2.71 -21.47 -6.20
CA MET A 12 1.95 -21.06 -5.03
C MET A 12 0.90 -22.13 -4.72
N SER A 13 0.62 -22.31 -3.43
CA SER A 13 -0.46 -23.20 -3.03
C SER A 13 -1.78 -22.73 -3.62
N PRO A 14 -2.74 -23.63 -3.89
CA PRO A 14 -4.05 -23.20 -4.42
C PRO A 14 -4.72 -22.15 -3.55
N ASN A 15 -4.64 -22.28 -2.23
CA ASN A 15 -5.24 -21.30 -1.32
C ASN A 15 -4.56 -19.93 -1.39
N ALA A 16 -3.24 -19.90 -1.51
CA ALA A 16 -2.51 -18.64 -1.64
C ALA A 16 -2.84 -17.95 -2.95
N ARG A 17 -2.89 -18.72 -4.05
CA ARG A 17 -3.25 -18.18 -5.36
C ARG A 17 -4.65 -17.63 -5.35
N GLU A 18 -5.59 -18.37 -4.79
CA GLU A 18 -6.98 -17.96 -4.69
C GLU A 18 -7.13 -16.66 -3.91
N ARG A 19 -6.43 -16.54 -2.79
CA ARG A 19 -6.47 -15.31 -1.99
C ARG A 19 -5.92 -14.11 -2.75
N VAL A 20 -4.84 -14.29 -3.49
CA VAL A 20 -4.26 -13.21 -4.29
C VAL A 20 -5.23 -12.78 -5.39
N GLU A 21 -5.79 -13.73 -6.11
CA GLU A 21 -6.74 -13.43 -7.18
C GLU A 21 -8.01 -12.78 -6.65
N HIS A 22 -8.52 -13.25 -5.52
CA HIS A 22 -9.69 -12.69 -4.89
C HIS A 22 -9.44 -11.25 -4.43
N ARG A 23 -8.29 -11.01 -3.80
CA ARG A 23 -7.91 -9.67 -3.35
C ARG A 23 -7.78 -8.70 -4.52
N VAL A 24 -7.17 -9.13 -5.62
CA VAL A 24 -7.02 -8.29 -6.80
C VAL A 24 -8.39 -7.93 -7.39
N ARG A 25 -9.32 -8.87 -7.43
CA ARG A 25 -10.67 -8.59 -7.93
C ARG A 25 -11.45 -7.66 -7.01
N ASP A 26 -11.33 -7.84 -5.69
CA ASP A 26 -12.08 -7.05 -4.70
C ASP A 26 -11.54 -5.65 -4.53
N THR A 27 -10.29 -5.39 -4.93
CA THR A 27 -9.64 -4.09 -4.75
C THR A 27 -9.67 -3.21 -5.98
N LEU A 28 -10.60 -3.46 -6.91
CA LEU A 28 -10.74 -2.63 -8.11
C LEU A 28 -11.50 -1.32 -7.86
N LEU A 29 -11.54 -0.86 -6.63
CA LEU A 29 -12.02 0.48 -6.32
C LEU A 29 -10.92 1.47 -6.62
N GLU A 30 -11.26 2.53 -7.34
CA GLU A 30 -10.33 3.60 -7.65
C GLU A 30 -10.68 4.83 -6.83
N MET A 31 -9.73 5.28 -6.02
CA MET A 31 -9.92 6.44 -5.16
C MET A 31 -8.64 7.25 -5.08
N SER A 32 -8.79 8.56 -4.94
CA SER A 32 -7.69 9.42 -4.50
C SER A 32 -7.41 9.17 -3.01
N LEU A 33 -6.27 9.65 -2.53
CA LEU A 33 -5.96 9.54 -1.09
C LEU A 33 -6.99 10.29 -0.24
N GLN A 34 -7.44 11.45 -0.71
CA GLN A 34 -8.46 12.23 -0.02
C GLN A 34 -9.77 11.44 0.10
N GLU A 35 -10.21 10.83 -0.98
CA GLU A 35 -11.41 10.00 -0.97
C GLU A 35 -11.25 8.79 -0.07
N LEU A 36 -10.07 8.17 -0.11
CA LEU A 36 -9.77 7.02 0.75
C LEU A 36 -9.91 7.41 2.22
N ARG A 37 -9.30 8.55 2.60
CA ARG A 37 -9.40 9.06 3.96
C ARG A 37 -10.86 9.29 4.38
N GLN A 38 -11.61 9.99 3.53
CA GLN A 38 -12.99 10.36 3.84
C GLN A 38 -13.94 9.17 3.88
N LYS A 39 -13.83 8.27 2.90
CA LYS A 39 -14.79 7.18 2.74
C LYS A 39 -14.48 5.96 3.59
N VAL A 40 -13.20 5.65 3.77
CA VAL A 40 -12.80 4.46 4.51
C VAL A 40 -12.67 4.74 6.00
N SER A 41 -11.97 5.81 6.38
CA SER A 41 -11.73 6.09 7.79
C SER A 41 -12.66 7.15 8.37
N GLY A 42 -13.21 8.02 7.54
CA GLY A 42 -14.01 9.16 8.01
C GLY A 42 -13.22 10.22 8.76
N LYS A 43 -11.90 10.11 8.80
CA LYS A 43 -11.05 11.07 9.51
C LYS A 43 -10.84 12.35 8.72
N THR A 44 -10.76 13.46 9.44
CA THR A 44 -10.39 14.74 8.84
C THR A 44 -8.87 14.81 8.67
N GLN A 45 -8.40 15.77 7.88
CA GLN A 45 -6.95 16.01 7.76
C GLN A 45 -6.34 16.35 9.12
N VAL A 46 -7.05 17.10 9.95
CA VAL A 46 -6.56 17.47 11.29
C VAL A 46 -6.41 16.23 12.17
N GLU A 47 -7.42 15.37 12.20
CA GLU A 47 -7.36 14.15 12.98
C GLU A 47 -6.21 13.24 12.54
N LEU A 48 -6.03 13.10 11.24
CA LEU A 48 -4.96 12.28 10.70
C LEU A 48 -3.59 12.87 11.00
N ALA A 49 -3.48 14.19 10.91
CA ALA A 49 -2.24 14.90 11.24
C ALA A 49 -1.85 14.67 12.70
N GLU A 50 -2.81 14.69 13.60
CA GLU A 50 -2.57 14.42 15.02
C GLU A 50 -2.06 12.99 15.24
N LEU A 51 -2.68 12.01 14.57
CA LEU A 51 -2.25 10.61 14.66
C LEU A 51 -0.83 10.41 14.18
N LEU A 52 -0.44 11.10 13.13
CA LEU A 52 0.88 10.95 12.52
C LEU A 52 1.92 11.92 13.09
N ASP A 53 1.50 12.78 14.02
CA ASP A 53 2.37 13.79 14.62
C ASP A 53 3.01 14.68 13.55
N VAL A 54 2.18 15.15 12.63
CA VAL A 54 2.57 16.08 11.56
C VAL A 54 1.55 17.22 11.50
N THR A 55 1.82 18.20 10.66
CA THR A 55 0.88 19.30 10.46
C THR A 55 -0.23 18.93 9.48
N GLN A 56 -1.36 19.61 9.58
CA GLN A 56 -2.44 19.47 8.60
C GLN A 56 -1.93 19.78 7.19
N GLY A 57 -1.08 20.80 7.07
CA GLY A 57 -0.48 21.15 5.79
C GLY A 57 0.32 20.02 5.17
N ALA A 58 1.02 19.22 5.99
CA ALA A 58 1.75 18.06 5.51
C ALA A 58 0.81 17.01 4.94
N ILE A 59 -0.34 16.77 5.58
CA ILE A 59 -1.34 15.86 5.06
C ILE A 59 -1.92 16.38 3.75
N SER A 60 -2.26 17.65 3.70
CA SER A 60 -2.79 18.29 2.50
C SER A 60 -1.81 18.17 1.33
N GLN A 61 -0.52 18.40 1.57
CA GLN A 61 0.51 18.26 0.54
C GLN A 61 0.64 16.84 0.07
N LEU A 62 0.62 15.88 0.98
CA LEU A 62 0.72 14.47 0.65
C LEU A 62 -0.44 14.04 -0.26
N GLU A 63 -1.64 14.48 0.06
CA GLU A 63 -2.85 14.13 -0.71
C GLU A 63 -2.86 14.79 -2.09
N GLY A 64 -2.15 15.89 -2.26
CA GLY A 64 -2.11 16.62 -3.53
C GLY A 64 -0.91 16.32 -4.43
N ARG A 65 0.04 15.51 -3.98
CA ARG A 65 1.26 15.24 -4.75
C ARG A 65 1.19 13.93 -5.51
N HIS A 66 1.97 13.87 -6.60
CA HIS A 66 2.13 12.67 -7.40
C HIS A 66 3.43 11.92 -7.05
N ASP A 67 4.34 12.57 -6.30
CA ASP A 67 5.63 12.02 -5.93
C ASP A 67 5.74 12.00 -4.40
N VAL A 68 5.42 10.88 -3.81
CA VAL A 68 5.43 10.70 -2.36
C VAL A 68 6.35 9.54 -2.02
N LEU A 69 7.13 9.70 -0.94
CA LEU A 69 7.94 8.58 -0.45
C LEU A 69 7.03 7.44 -0.01
N VAL A 70 7.41 6.22 -0.39
CA VAL A 70 6.63 5.03 -0.05
C VAL A 70 6.47 4.89 1.46
N SER A 71 7.51 5.20 2.22
CA SER A 71 7.44 5.13 3.69
C SER A 71 6.38 6.07 4.26
N LYS A 72 6.27 7.27 3.72
CA LYS A 72 5.24 8.22 4.15
C LYS A 72 3.85 7.76 3.78
N LEU A 73 3.71 7.22 2.56
CA LEU A 73 2.45 6.71 2.10
C LEU A 73 2.01 5.50 2.94
N ALA A 74 2.95 4.63 3.29
CA ALA A 74 2.65 3.47 4.14
C ALA A 74 2.13 3.90 5.51
N LYS A 75 2.75 4.91 6.12
CA LYS A 75 2.30 5.45 7.41
C LYS A 75 0.92 6.08 7.30
N TYR A 76 0.67 6.79 6.20
CA TYR A 76 -0.64 7.39 5.94
C TYR A 76 -1.73 6.32 5.88
N VAL A 77 -1.52 5.28 5.08
CA VAL A 77 -2.49 4.19 4.91
C VAL A 77 -2.72 3.46 6.23
N ARG A 78 -1.66 3.22 6.99
CA ARG A 78 -1.76 2.56 8.30
C ARG A 78 -2.58 3.40 9.28
N ALA A 79 -2.40 4.71 9.28
CA ALA A 79 -3.19 5.59 10.14
C ALA A 79 -4.68 5.56 9.79
N LEU A 80 -5.02 5.22 8.55
CA LEU A 80 -6.40 5.02 8.13
C LEU A 80 -6.95 3.64 8.51
N GLY A 81 -6.12 2.76 9.04
CA GLY A 81 -6.52 1.41 9.44
C GLY A 81 -6.21 0.32 8.42
N GLY A 82 -5.45 0.63 7.39
CA GLY A 82 -5.07 -0.33 6.36
C GLY A 82 -3.58 -0.58 6.31
N ASP A 83 -3.17 -1.37 5.33
CA ASP A 83 -1.78 -1.63 5.02
C ASP A 83 -1.53 -1.32 3.56
N LEU A 84 -0.38 -0.72 3.26
CA LEU A 84 0.00 -0.45 1.89
C LEU A 84 0.66 -1.68 1.28
N GLU A 85 0.18 -2.09 0.13
CA GLU A 85 0.82 -3.11 -0.69
C GLU A 85 1.14 -2.52 -2.04
N LEU A 86 2.35 -2.79 -2.53
CA LEU A 86 2.79 -2.35 -3.85
C LEU A 86 2.74 -3.53 -4.80
N VAL A 87 1.99 -3.39 -5.86
CA VAL A 87 1.82 -4.45 -6.86
C VAL A 87 2.20 -3.90 -8.23
N ALA A 88 3.18 -4.53 -8.85
CA ALA A 88 3.53 -4.24 -10.24
C ALA A 88 2.78 -5.21 -11.15
N ARG A 89 2.02 -4.66 -12.09
CA ARG A 89 1.23 -5.47 -13.02
C ARG A 89 1.95 -5.61 -14.34
N PHE A 90 2.15 -6.87 -14.72
CA PHE A 90 2.73 -7.22 -16.01
C PHE A 90 1.71 -7.98 -16.83
N PRO A 91 1.89 -8.10 -18.15
CA PRO A 91 0.90 -8.81 -18.96
C PRO A 91 0.62 -10.24 -18.51
N ASP A 92 1.62 -10.91 -17.91
CA ASP A 92 1.50 -12.31 -17.55
C ASP A 92 1.36 -12.57 -16.05
N ALA A 93 1.62 -11.58 -15.22
CA ALA A 93 1.58 -11.80 -13.76
C ALA A 93 1.59 -10.49 -13.00
N ASP A 94 0.99 -10.52 -11.81
CA ASP A 94 1.10 -9.43 -10.86
C ASP A 94 2.15 -9.83 -9.82
N VAL A 95 3.04 -8.91 -9.50
CA VAL A 95 4.14 -9.15 -8.56
C VAL A 95 4.06 -8.15 -7.42
N ARG A 96 3.98 -8.68 -6.20
CA ARG A 96 4.01 -7.84 -5.02
C ARG A 96 5.45 -7.48 -4.69
N ILE A 97 5.70 -6.18 -4.56
CA ILE A 97 7.03 -5.68 -4.23
C ILE A 97 7.13 -5.58 -2.71
N THR A 98 8.02 -6.36 -2.11
CA THR A 98 8.13 -6.47 -0.65
C THR A 98 9.25 -5.64 -0.05
N GLN A 99 10.14 -5.09 -0.87
CA GLN A 99 11.32 -4.37 -0.37
C GLN A 99 10.96 -3.13 0.45
N PHE A 100 9.74 -2.60 0.29
CA PHE A 100 9.26 -1.42 1.02
C PHE A 100 8.27 -1.79 2.13
N ASP A 101 8.15 -3.07 2.47
CA ASP A 101 7.28 -3.49 3.56
C ASP A 101 7.80 -2.91 4.87
N GLU A 102 6.89 -2.59 5.76
CA GLU A 102 7.23 -1.93 7.01
C GLU A 102 8.13 -2.78 7.91
N ASN A 103 7.97 -4.09 7.85
CA ASN A 103 8.84 -4.99 8.60
C ASN A 103 10.29 -4.88 8.13
N ASP A 104 10.51 -4.72 6.84
CA ASP A 104 11.85 -4.51 6.29
C ASP A 104 12.41 -3.16 6.72
N GLU A 105 11.57 -2.13 6.76
CA GLU A 105 11.93 -0.81 7.22
C GLU A 105 12.31 -0.83 8.70
N GLU A 106 11.51 -1.49 9.53
CA GLU A 106 11.79 -1.65 10.95
C GLU A 106 13.08 -2.42 11.20
N ALA A 107 13.30 -3.49 10.44
CA ALA A 107 14.52 -4.28 10.53
C ALA A 107 15.73 -3.42 10.17
N ALA A 108 15.65 -2.62 9.14
CA ALA A 108 16.72 -1.70 8.75
C ALA A 108 16.98 -0.66 9.83
N ALA A 109 15.94 -0.10 10.41
CA ALA A 109 16.06 0.88 11.48
C ALA A 109 16.66 0.25 12.73
N ALA A 110 16.27 -0.97 13.06
CA ALA A 110 16.80 -1.69 14.20
C ALA A 110 18.25 -2.10 14.00
N GLY A 111 18.67 -2.31 12.75
CA GLY A 111 20.04 -2.69 12.40
C GLY A 111 21.02 -1.51 12.44
N THR A 112 20.52 -0.32 12.52
CA THR A 112 21.35 0.88 12.58
C THR A 112 21.50 1.38 14.00
#